data_a2f688e67be611b8911fd9be75b356cb
#
_entry.id   a2f688e67be611b8911fd9be75b356cb
#
_cell.length_a   1.000
_cell.length_b   1.000
_cell.length_c   1.000
_cell.angle_alpha   90.00
_cell.angle_beta   90.00
_cell.angle_gamma   90.00
#
_symmetry.space_group_name_H-M   'P 1'
#
loop_
_entity.id
_entity.type
_entity.pdbx_description
1 polymer ?
#
loop_
_entity_poly.entity_id
_entity_poly.type
_entity_poly.pdbx_seq_one_letter_code
_entity_poly.pdbx_strand_id
1 'polypeptide(L)'
;MVMEVRGDSLSWYYKGVGTGKETQMRAYSPEKTNDATVKVNIWNWSEGWSTPQWYENGVKVADMSFTPGVDPAYLEIFNSVTNKTTRKYCTPADNANIFTVTPTPGVRSGEVRVTDLFGNVYTEKVTW
;
A
#
# COMPACT_ATOMS: atom_id res chain seq x y z
N MET A 1 -10.24 -6.69 10.88
CA MET A 1 -9.39 -6.11 11.94
C MET A 1 -9.27 -7.10 13.08
N VAL A 2 -8.09 -7.29 13.62
CA VAL A 2 -7.82 -8.10 14.81
C VAL A 2 -7.40 -7.15 15.93
N MET A 3 -7.98 -7.33 17.10
CA MET A 3 -7.70 -6.53 18.28
C MET A 3 -7.03 -7.42 19.34
N GLU A 4 -5.94 -6.98 19.91
CA GLU A 4 -5.20 -7.69 20.95
C GLU A 4 -5.23 -6.88 22.24
N VAL A 5 -5.61 -7.54 23.34
CA VAL A 5 -5.62 -6.94 24.69
C VAL A 5 -4.59 -7.69 25.54
N ARG A 6 -3.66 -6.95 26.15
CA ARG A 6 -2.65 -7.49 27.06
C ARG A 6 -2.55 -6.62 28.30
N GLY A 7 -3.20 -7.05 29.40
CA GLY A 7 -3.35 -6.22 30.59
C GLY A 7 -4.11 -4.94 30.26
N ASP A 8 -3.49 -3.78 30.50
CA ASP A 8 -4.05 -2.46 30.19
C ASP A 8 -3.69 -1.96 28.78
N SER A 9 -2.98 -2.76 28.00
CA SER A 9 -2.56 -2.40 26.65
C SER A 9 -3.55 -2.94 25.62
N LEU A 10 -3.91 -2.08 24.66
CA LEU A 10 -4.75 -2.40 23.53
C LEU A 10 -3.99 -2.11 22.24
N SER A 11 -3.93 -3.09 21.34
CA SER A 11 -3.38 -2.92 20.00
C SER A 11 -4.29 -3.58 18.97
N TRP A 12 -4.16 -3.18 17.72
CA TRP A 12 -4.93 -3.75 16.62
C TRP A 12 -4.13 -3.74 15.31
N TYR A 13 -4.54 -4.60 14.40
CA TYR A 13 -3.99 -4.66 13.05
C TYR A 13 -5.04 -5.17 12.06
N TYR A 14 -4.84 -4.90 10.80
CA TYR A 14 -5.63 -5.52 9.74
C TYR A 14 -5.01 -6.86 9.38
N LYS A 15 -5.87 -7.80 9.02
CA LYS A 15 -5.48 -9.11 8.51
C LYS A 15 -6.38 -9.47 7.34
N GLY A 16 -5.79 -9.61 6.17
CA GLY A 16 -6.49 -10.14 5.00
C GLY A 16 -6.72 -11.64 5.13
N VAL A 17 -7.75 -12.13 4.45
CA VAL A 17 -7.99 -13.57 4.36
C VAL A 17 -6.83 -14.21 3.61
N GLY A 18 -6.23 -15.24 4.21
CA GLY A 18 -5.08 -15.96 3.62
C GLY A 18 -3.73 -15.26 3.74
N THR A 19 -3.65 -14.11 4.41
CA THR A 19 -2.39 -13.39 4.65
C THR A 19 -2.01 -13.39 6.13
N GLY A 20 -0.71 -13.21 6.42
CA GLY A 20 -0.21 -13.05 7.78
C GLY A 20 -0.36 -11.61 8.29
N LYS A 21 -0.07 -11.42 9.59
CA LYS A 21 -0.07 -10.11 10.26
C LYS A 21 0.97 -9.15 9.67
N GLU A 22 2.07 -9.69 9.14
CA GLU A 22 3.16 -8.94 8.53
C GLU A 22 2.76 -8.22 7.24
N THR A 23 1.67 -8.64 6.60
CA THR A 23 1.17 -8.05 5.36
C THR A 23 0.14 -6.96 5.68
N GLN A 24 0.58 -5.72 5.66
CA GLN A 24 -0.27 -4.54 5.96
C GLN A 24 -0.40 -3.59 4.78
N MET A 25 0.22 -3.91 3.65
CA MET A 25 0.21 -3.07 2.45
C MET A 25 0.37 -3.91 1.19
N ARG A 26 0.11 -3.29 0.06
CA ARG A 26 0.46 -3.80 -1.26
C ARG A 26 1.12 -2.69 -2.07
N ALA A 27 2.29 -2.95 -2.60
CA ALA A 27 3.01 -2.04 -3.46
C ALA A 27 2.90 -2.47 -4.94
N TYR A 28 2.89 -1.48 -5.81
CA TYR A 28 2.75 -1.64 -7.25
C TYR A 28 3.92 -0.99 -7.96
N SER A 29 4.54 -1.74 -8.86
CA SER A 29 5.64 -1.26 -9.70
C SER A 29 5.17 -0.20 -10.71
N PRO A 30 6.09 0.58 -11.28
CA PRO A 30 5.78 1.51 -12.37
C PRO A 30 5.08 0.86 -13.57
N GLU A 31 5.39 -0.40 -13.86
CA GLU A 31 4.72 -1.16 -14.93
C GLU A 31 3.23 -1.40 -14.63
N LYS A 32 2.88 -1.65 -13.36
CA LYS A 32 1.50 -1.88 -12.93
C LYS A 32 0.69 -0.59 -12.79
N THR A 33 1.33 0.51 -12.47
CA THR A 33 0.66 1.82 -12.34
C THR A 33 0.46 2.51 -13.68
N ASN A 34 1.18 2.04 -14.71
CA ASN A 34 1.22 2.64 -16.04
C ASN A 34 1.65 4.12 -16.02
N ASP A 35 2.44 4.47 -15.03
CA ASP A 35 3.12 5.76 -14.91
C ASP A 35 4.54 5.51 -14.37
N ALA A 36 5.34 6.54 -14.19
CA ALA A 36 6.72 6.40 -13.72
C ALA A 36 6.84 6.26 -12.19
N THR A 37 5.76 5.93 -11.49
CA THR A 37 5.73 5.91 -10.03
C THR A 37 5.54 4.51 -9.46
N VAL A 38 6.12 4.28 -8.28
CA VAL A 38 5.73 3.19 -7.39
C VAL A 38 4.57 3.69 -6.55
N LYS A 39 3.50 2.90 -6.48
CA LYS A 39 2.34 3.17 -5.60
C LYS A 39 2.29 2.13 -4.49
N VAL A 40 1.86 2.56 -3.31
CA VAL A 40 1.56 1.64 -2.21
C VAL A 40 0.18 1.96 -1.63
N ASN A 41 -0.60 0.93 -1.40
CA ASN A 41 -1.84 0.99 -0.64
C ASN A 41 -1.58 0.39 0.74
N ILE A 42 -1.69 1.20 1.80
CA ILE A 42 -1.47 0.79 3.19
C ILE A 42 -2.82 0.72 3.87
N TRP A 43 -3.30 -0.50 4.11
CA TRP A 43 -4.70 -0.80 4.38
C TRP A 43 -5.31 -0.14 5.61
N ASN A 44 -4.49 0.19 6.61
CA ASN A 44 -4.97 0.79 7.86
C ASN A 44 -4.22 2.07 8.22
N TRP A 45 -3.62 2.70 7.24
CA TRP A 45 -2.85 3.92 7.50
C TRP A 45 -3.74 5.02 8.10
N SER A 46 -3.20 5.71 9.09
CA SER A 46 -3.80 6.88 9.72
C SER A 46 -2.71 7.88 10.10
N GLU A 47 -3.10 9.07 10.49
CA GLU A 47 -2.15 10.16 10.83
C GLU A 47 -1.14 9.82 11.93
N GLY A 48 -1.44 8.82 12.77
CA GLY A 48 -0.50 8.35 13.78
C GLY A 48 0.58 7.40 13.27
N TRP A 49 0.47 6.92 12.03
CA TRP A 49 1.52 6.14 11.38
C TRP A 49 2.61 7.06 10.87
N SER A 50 3.82 6.53 10.66
CA SER A 50 4.86 7.27 9.94
C SER A 50 4.45 7.52 8.49
N THR A 51 5.04 8.53 7.87
CA THR A 51 5.01 8.67 6.42
C THR A 51 5.73 7.47 5.80
N PRO A 52 5.17 6.77 4.80
CA PRO A 52 5.86 5.70 4.11
C PRO A 52 7.14 6.19 3.46
N GLN A 53 8.18 5.38 3.54
CA GLN A 53 9.52 5.71 3.04
C GLN A 53 9.92 4.76 1.94
N TRP A 54 10.60 5.30 0.93
CA TRP A 54 11.15 4.54 -0.18
C TRP A 54 12.66 4.33 -0.01
N TYR A 55 13.09 3.07 -0.12
CA TYR A 55 14.48 2.64 0.00
C TYR A 55 14.94 2.00 -1.32
N GLU A 56 16.15 2.31 -1.73
CA GLU A 56 16.86 1.68 -2.85
C GLU A 56 18.21 1.18 -2.36
N ASN A 57 18.52 -0.08 -2.62
CA ASN A 57 19.76 -0.74 -2.14
C ASN A 57 20.01 -0.56 -0.62
N GLY A 58 18.94 -0.63 0.18
CA GLY A 58 19.03 -0.49 1.63
C GLY A 58 19.19 0.94 2.15
N VAL A 59 19.19 1.94 1.28
CA VAL A 59 19.32 3.35 1.64
C VAL A 59 18.00 4.08 1.40
N LYS A 60 17.57 4.89 2.38
CA LYS A 60 16.40 5.74 2.21
C LYS A 60 16.68 6.80 1.14
N VAL A 61 15.81 6.83 0.14
CA VAL A 61 15.90 7.79 -0.98
C VAL A 61 14.91 8.95 -0.80
N ALA A 62 13.68 8.66 -0.41
CA ALA A 62 12.63 9.66 -0.29
C ALA A 62 11.52 9.24 0.68
N ASP A 63 10.76 10.21 1.16
CA ASP A 63 9.44 10.01 1.72
C ASP A 63 8.42 9.92 0.57
N MET A 64 7.46 9.00 0.69
CA MET A 64 6.41 8.86 -0.31
C MET A 64 5.35 9.94 -0.12
N SER A 65 4.75 10.39 -1.21
CA SER A 65 3.72 11.43 -1.21
C SER A 65 2.33 10.83 -1.07
N PHE A 66 1.53 11.38 -0.18
CA PHE A 66 0.11 11.06 -0.07
C PHE A 66 -0.61 11.44 -1.37
N THR A 67 -1.15 10.43 -2.06
CA THR A 67 -1.75 10.60 -3.39
C THR A 67 -3.01 9.75 -3.49
N PRO A 68 -4.14 10.21 -2.91
CA PRO A 68 -5.40 9.49 -3.02
C PRO A 68 -5.75 9.15 -4.47
N GLY A 69 -6.19 7.94 -4.69
CA GLY A 69 -6.52 7.48 -6.04
C GLY A 69 -7.07 6.07 -6.03
N VAL A 70 -7.36 5.54 -7.20
CA VAL A 70 -7.87 4.18 -7.36
C VAL A 70 -6.74 3.18 -7.14
N ASP A 71 -7.04 2.12 -6.40
CA ASP A 71 -6.12 0.99 -6.22
C ASP A 71 -5.89 0.28 -7.58
N PRO A 72 -4.63 0.11 -8.02
CA PRO A 72 -4.33 -0.48 -9.33
C PRO A 72 -4.87 -1.89 -9.53
N ALA A 73 -4.86 -2.74 -8.49
CA ALA A 73 -5.39 -4.10 -8.60
C ALA A 73 -6.91 -4.09 -8.69
N TYR A 74 -7.59 -3.20 -7.97
CA TYR A 74 -9.04 -3.05 -8.09
C TYR A 74 -9.43 -2.56 -9.49
N LEU A 75 -8.70 -1.60 -10.03
CA LEU A 75 -8.93 -1.08 -11.40
C LEU A 75 -8.75 -2.18 -12.44
N GLU A 76 -7.74 -3.03 -12.31
CA GLU A 76 -7.51 -4.18 -13.19
C GLU A 76 -8.68 -5.15 -13.16
N ILE A 77 -9.17 -5.51 -11.96
CA ILE A 77 -10.33 -6.37 -11.79
C ILE A 77 -11.59 -5.74 -12.39
N PHE A 78 -11.83 -4.47 -12.11
CA PHE A 78 -12.97 -3.73 -12.65
C PHE A 78 -12.97 -3.72 -14.19
N ASN A 79 -11.82 -3.49 -14.80
CA ASN A 79 -11.68 -3.48 -16.26
C ASN A 79 -11.86 -4.87 -16.88
N SER A 80 -11.60 -5.95 -16.12
CA SER A 80 -11.82 -7.33 -16.57
C SER A 80 -13.29 -7.75 -16.55
N VAL A 81 -14.14 -7.06 -15.79
CA VAL A 81 -15.57 -7.38 -15.68
C VAL A 81 -16.31 -6.92 -16.93
N THR A 82 -16.90 -7.87 -17.65
CA THR A 82 -17.67 -7.60 -18.87
C THR A 82 -19.16 -7.33 -18.62
N ASN A 83 -19.68 -7.78 -17.48
CA ASN A 83 -21.08 -7.59 -17.10
C ASN A 83 -21.34 -6.12 -16.73
N LYS A 84 -22.09 -5.41 -17.58
CA LYS A 84 -22.40 -3.98 -17.40
C LYS A 84 -23.17 -3.67 -16.11
N THR A 85 -24.03 -4.57 -15.65
CA THR A 85 -24.79 -4.40 -14.41
C THR A 85 -23.86 -4.47 -13.20
N THR A 86 -22.97 -5.45 -13.15
CA THR A 86 -21.97 -5.58 -12.08
C THR A 86 -21.03 -4.38 -12.08
N ARG A 87 -20.52 -3.94 -13.22
CA ARG A 87 -19.66 -2.76 -13.32
C ARG A 87 -20.31 -1.50 -12.77
N LYS A 88 -21.61 -1.32 -12.99
CA LYS A 88 -22.35 -0.15 -12.50
C LYS A 88 -22.28 -0.02 -10.96
N TYR A 89 -22.31 -1.14 -10.24
CA TYR A 89 -22.32 -1.14 -8.78
C TYR A 89 -20.91 -1.26 -8.14
N CYS A 90 -19.90 -1.55 -8.94
CA CYS A 90 -18.52 -1.76 -8.51
C CYS A 90 -17.55 -0.71 -9.04
N THR A 91 -18.04 0.49 -9.36
CA THR A 91 -17.19 1.58 -9.88
C THR A 91 -16.07 1.91 -8.90
N PRO A 92 -14.80 1.95 -9.37
CA PRO A 92 -13.68 2.30 -8.51
C PRO A 92 -13.83 3.70 -7.91
N ALA A 93 -13.48 3.82 -6.65
CA ALA A 93 -13.43 5.10 -5.94
C ALA A 93 -12.00 5.36 -5.45
N ASP A 94 -11.70 6.61 -5.19
CA ASP A 94 -10.42 7.00 -4.63
C ASP A 94 -10.24 6.40 -3.23
N ASN A 95 -9.05 5.82 -3.02
CA ASN A 95 -8.62 5.29 -1.74
C ASN A 95 -7.65 6.29 -1.10
N ALA A 96 -7.94 6.69 0.13
CA ALA A 96 -7.14 7.66 0.88
C ALA A 96 -5.86 7.08 1.48
N ASN A 97 -5.57 5.80 1.26
CA ASN A 97 -4.38 5.12 1.80
C ASN A 97 -3.30 4.88 0.74
N ILE A 98 -3.37 5.60 -0.37
CA ILE A 98 -2.41 5.49 -1.48
C ILE A 98 -1.31 6.53 -1.34
N PHE A 99 -0.07 6.06 -1.45
CA PHE A 99 1.15 6.88 -1.49
C PHE A 99 1.93 6.56 -2.76
N THR A 100 2.65 7.54 -3.27
CA THR A 100 3.45 7.40 -4.48
C THR A 100 4.86 7.94 -4.30
N VAL A 101 5.79 7.38 -5.07
CA VAL A 101 7.16 7.91 -5.21
C VAL A 101 7.65 7.65 -6.62
N THR A 102 8.46 8.56 -7.15
CA THR A 102 9.20 8.33 -8.40
C THR A 102 10.55 7.71 -8.03
N PRO A 103 10.82 6.45 -8.42
CA PRO A 103 12.12 5.85 -8.15
C PRO A 103 13.24 6.53 -8.93
N THR A 104 14.47 6.36 -8.48
CA THR A 104 15.64 6.87 -9.19
C THR A 104 15.72 6.27 -10.59
N PRO A 105 15.99 7.08 -11.64
CA PRO A 105 16.13 6.56 -13.00
C PRO A 105 17.14 5.42 -13.10
N GLY A 106 16.74 4.33 -13.76
CA GLY A 106 17.56 3.12 -13.91
C GLY A 106 17.43 2.10 -12.78
N VAL A 107 16.79 2.43 -11.68
CA VAL A 107 16.49 1.49 -10.58
C VAL A 107 15.33 0.57 -11.00
N ARG A 108 15.45 -0.70 -10.66
CA ARG A 108 14.47 -1.76 -10.98
C ARG A 108 13.92 -2.48 -9.77
N SER A 109 14.30 -2.05 -8.58
CA SER A 109 13.81 -2.62 -7.32
C SER A 109 13.97 -1.65 -6.17
N GLY A 110 13.14 -1.81 -5.18
CA GLY A 110 13.22 -1.05 -3.95
C GLY A 110 12.29 -1.63 -2.87
N GLU A 111 12.17 -0.91 -1.79
CA GLU A 111 11.39 -1.33 -0.64
C GLU A 111 10.64 -0.15 -0.04
N VAL A 112 9.35 -0.37 0.22
CA VAL A 112 8.55 0.56 1.00
C VAL A 112 8.64 0.17 2.47
N ARG A 113 8.87 1.13 3.35
CA ARG A 113 8.82 0.95 4.81
C ARG A 113 7.87 1.93 5.46
N VAL A 114 7.09 1.44 6.41
CA VAL A 114 6.16 2.26 7.21
C VAL A 114 6.09 1.73 8.64
N THR A 115 5.90 2.62 9.60
CA THR A 115 5.75 2.26 11.02
C THR A 115 4.34 2.60 11.48
N ASP A 116 3.67 1.66 12.14
CA ASP A 116 2.32 1.86 12.67
C ASP A 116 2.29 2.63 13.99
N LEU A 117 1.09 2.81 14.53
CA LEU A 117 0.85 3.48 15.82
C LEU A 117 1.55 2.80 17.02
N PHE A 118 1.90 1.53 16.89
CA PHE A 118 2.45 0.70 17.96
C PHE A 118 3.95 0.46 17.81
N GLY A 119 4.60 1.11 16.83
CA GLY A 119 6.02 0.96 16.56
C GLY A 119 6.40 -0.25 15.71
N ASN A 120 5.43 -0.99 15.16
CA ASN A 120 5.72 -2.08 14.25
C ASN A 120 6.11 -1.54 12.87
N VAL A 121 7.22 -2.05 12.33
CA VAL A 121 7.71 -1.70 11.01
C VAL A 121 7.25 -2.74 10.01
N TYR A 122 6.59 -2.29 8.95
CA TYR A 122 6.18 -3.12 7.83
C TYR A 122 6.97 -2.76 6.59
N THR A 123 7.34 -3.77 5.82
CA THR A 123 8.14 -3.60 4.61
C THR A 123 7.52 -4.38 3.46
N GLU A 124 7.57 -3.79 2.27
CA GLU A 124 7.13 -4.42 1.02
C GLU A 124 8.18 -4.18 -0.04
N LYS A 125 8.67 -5.27 -0.64
CA LYS A 125 9.63 -5.19 -1.76
C LYS A 125 8.90 -5.06 -3.09
N VAL A 126 9.44 -4.22 -3.95
CA VAL A 126 8.94 -4.00 -5.31
C VAL A 126 10.07 -4.22 -6.29
N THR A 127 9.82 -5.03 -7.30
CA THR A 127 10.79 -5.33 -8.38
C THR A 127 10.06 -5.27 -9.72
N TRP A 128 10.73 -4.73 -10.75
CA TRP A 128 10.18 -4.62 -12.10
C TRP A 128 11.24 -4.66 -13.19
#